data_31ce7b8d7a4222801d336346697dcf12
#
_entry.id   31ce7b8d7a4222801d336346697dcf12
#
_cell.length_a   1.000
_cell.length_b   1.000
_cell.length_c   1.000
_cell.angle_alpha   90.00
_cell.angle_beta   90.00
_cell.angle_gamma   90.00
#
_symmetry.space_group_name_H-M   'P 1'
#
loop_
_entity.id
_entity.type
_entity.pdbx_description
1 polymer ?
#
loop_
_entity_poly.entity_id
_entity_poly.type
_entity_poly.pdbx_seq_one_letter_code
_entity_poly.pdbx_strand_id
1 'polypeptide(L)'
;MEISMKTILLTGVAASLLITVQTASAQPGKAPICLATRSIAQTSPSPDGTAITFRMTDGSVWRNDLRGRCPDLRWDGFTWTTSNPMAQVCENEQTISVIRSAEVCALGKFTQLEPAGHHTFASGER
;
A
#
# COMPACT_ATOMS: atom_id res chain seq x y z
N MET A 1 -40.98 56.66 -42.82
CA MET A 1 -41.24 55.52 -42.12
C MET A 1 -39.97 54.85 -41.68
N GLU A 2 -39.61 55.12 -40.49
CA GLU A 2 -38.40 54.58 -40.00
C GLU A 2 -38.68 53.23 -39.47
N ILE A 3 -38.25 52.29 -40.14
CA ILE A 3 -38.12 50.97 -39.49
C ILE A 3 -36.87 51.06 -38.69
N SER A 4 -37.07 51.39 -37.51
CA SER A 4 -35.98 51.22 -36.57
C SER A 4 -35.68 49.78 -36.55
N MET A 5 -34.78 49.40 -37.36
CA MET A 5 -34.13 48.15 -37.21
C MET A 5 -33.36 48.27 -35.95
N LYS A 6 -34.04 48.03 -34.92
CA LYS A 6 -33.33 47.71 -33.74
C LYS A 6 -32.63 46.44 -34.04
N THR A 7 -31.46 46.61 -34.49
CA THR A 7 -30.52 45.51 -34.49
C THR A 7 -30.42 45.08 -33.06
N ILE A 8 -31.17 44.09 -32.78
CA ILE A 8 -30.96 43.40 -31.55
C ILE A 8 -29.63 42.73 -31.77
N LEU A 9 -28.64 43.39 -31.30
CA LEU A 9 -27.39 42.77 -31.08
C LEU A 9 -27.67 41.74 -29.99
N LEU A 10 -28.06 40.61 -30.47
CA LEU A 10 -27.90 39.43 -29.69
C LEU A 10 -26.41 39.25 -29.57
N THR A 11 -25.88 39.93 -28.61
CA THR A 11 -24.62 39.52 -28.08
C THR A 11 -24.88 38.15 -27.50
N GLY A 12 -24.70 37.19 -28.35
CA GLY A 12 -24.58 35.84 -27.87
C GLY A 12 -23.39 35.85 -26.96
N VAL A 13 -23.67 35.96 -25.70
CA VAL A 13 -22.71 35.59 -24.73
C VAL A 13 -22.56 34.08 -24.91
N ALA A 14 -21.63 33.74 -25.72
CA ALA A 14 -21.14 32.39 -25.71
C ALA A 14 -20.58 32.23 -24.32
N ALA A 15 -21.42 31.78 -23.44
CA ALA A 15 -20.94 31.22 -22.20
C ALA A 15 -20.17 29.99 -22.61
N SER A 16 -18.91 30.17 -22.82
CA SER A 16 -18.00 29.05 -22.89
C SER A 16 -18.08 28.38 -21.53
N LEU A 17 -18.92 27.39 -21.50
CA LEU A 17 -18.87 26.44 -20.42
C LEU A 17 -17.52 25.77 -20.56
N LEU A 18 -16.57 26.32 -19.86
CA LEU A 18 -15.36 25.60 -19.56
C LEU A 18 -15.80 24.48 -18.66
N ILE A 19 -16.15 23.40 -19.31
CA ILE A 19 -16.28 22.16 -18.59
C ILE A 19 -14.84 21.83 -18.15
N THR A 20 -14.51 22.31 -17.00
CA THR A 20 -13.34 21.79 -16.35
C THR A 20 -13.67 20.35 -16.04
N VAL A 21 -13.24 19.49 -16.91
CA VAL A 21 -13.18 18.08 -16.58
C VAL A 21 -12.18 18.00 -15.46
N GLN A 22 -12.68 18.13 -14.27
CA GLN A 22 -11.93 17.70 -13.15
C GLN A 22 -11.84 16.19 -13.29
N THR A 23 -10.76 15.76 -13.86
CA THR A 23 -10.39 14.40 -13.65
C THR A 23 -10.35 14.26 -12.16
N ALA A 24 -11.33 13.60 -11.64
CA ALA A 24 -11.23 13.11 -10.29
C ALA A 24 -10.09 12.14 -10.30
N SER A 25 -8.91 12.64 -10.19
CA SER A 25 -7.83 11.81 -9.76
C SER A 25 -8.29 11.36 -8.41
N ALA A 26 -8.67 10.10 -8.37
CA ALA A 26 -8.73 9.45 -7.13
C ALA A 26 -7.50 9.88 -6.39
N GLN A 27 -7.65 10.75 -5.45
CA GLN A 27 -6.58 11.07 -4.67
C GLN A 27 -6.29 9.99 -3.87
N PRO A 28 -5.46 9.32 -4.35
CA PRO A 28 -5.02 8.34 -3.61
C PRO A 28 -4.43 8.92 -2.49
N GLY A 29 -4.79 8.35 -1.58
CA GLY A 29 -3.82 7.98 -0.72
C GLY A 29 -2.69 7.37 -1.49
N LYS A 30 -1.62 7.26 -0.93
CA LYS A 30 -0.46 6.63 -1.45
C LYS A 30 -0.80 5.27 -2.01
N ALA A 31 -0.16 4.89 -3.04
CA ALA A 31 -0.19 3.52 -3.52
C ALA A 31 0.16 2.57 -2.38
N PRO A 32 -0.45 1.40 -2.31
CA PRO A 32 -0.14 0.44 -1.25
C PRO A 32 1.32 0.03 -1.29
N ILE A 33 1.89 -0.14 -0.12
CA ILE A 33 3.27 -0.61 0.01
C ILE A 33 3.28 -2.11 -0.22
N CYS A 34 4.13 -2.53 -1.13
CA CYS A 34 4.30 -3.94 -1.46
C CYS A 34 5.77 -4.33 -1.30
N LEU A 35 6.00 -5.49 -0.70
CA LEU A 35 7.34 -6.05 -0.54
C LEU A 35 7.49 -7.26 -1.45
N ALA A 36 8.58 -7.31 -2.20
CA ALA A 36 8.86 -8.47 -3.04
C ALA A 36 9.20 -9.67 -2.16
N THR A 37 8.49 -10.77 -2.31
CA THR A 37 8.69 -11.94 -1.46
C THR A 37 10.11 -12.47 -1.54
N ARG A 38 10.72 -12.45 -2.73
CA ARG A 38 12.10 -12.91 -2.92
C ARG A 38 13.14 -12.04 -2.19
N SER A 39 12.75 -10.84 -1.81
CA SER A 39 13.64 -9.92 -1.10
C SER A 39 13.46 -9.94 0.41
N ILE A 40 12.56 -10.77 0.89
CA ILE A 40 12.35 -10.94 2.33
C ILE A 40 13.41 -11.88 2.87
N ALA A 41 14.30 -11.36 3.71
CA ALA A 41 15.36 -12.16 4.30
C ALA A 41 14.90 -12.90 5.56
N GLN A 42 14.05 -12.26 6.34
CA GLN A 42 13.59 -12.81 7.61
C GLN A 42 12.27 -12.18 8.03
N THR A 43 11.46 -12.96 8.71
CA THR A 43 10.24 -12.46 9.31
C THR A 43 10.24 -12.80 10.80
N SER A 44 9.69 -11.92 11.61
CA SER A 44 9.61 -12.11 13.06
C SER A 44 8.24 -11.67 13.55
N PRO A 45 7.39 -12.62 13.93
CA PRO A 45 6.10 -12.28 14.53
C PRO A 45 6.29 -11.65 15.91
N SER A 46 5.41 -10.71 16.24
CA SER A 46 5.41 -10.14 17.58
C SER A 46 4.87 -11.16 18.60
N PRO A 47 5.30 -11.06 19.86
CA PRO A 47 4.85 -12.01 20.89
C PRO A 47 3.34 -12.03 21.12
N ASP A 48 2.67 -10.91 20.87
CA ASP A 48 1.23 -10.79 21.06
C ASP A 48 0.40 -11.15 19.83
N GLY A 49 1.06 -11.52 18.73
CA GLY A 49 0.37 -11.90 17.50
C GLY A 49 -0.33 -10.76 16.77
N THR A 50 0.11 -9.53 16.98
CA THR A 50 -0.52 -8.36 16.35
C THR A 50 0.27 -7.78 15.19
N ALA A 51 1.53 -8.17 15.04
CA ALA A 51 2.39 -7.61 14.02
C ALA A 51 3.45 -8.61 13.56
N ILE A 52 3.98 -8.37 12.37
CA ILE A 52 5.11 -9.13 11.83
C ILE A 52 6.16 -8.11 11.36
N THR A 53 7.40 -8.33 11.75
CA THR A 53 8.52 -7.54 11.25
C THR A 53 9.17 -8.26 10.09
N PHE A 54 9.41 -7.55 9.01
CA PHE A 54 10.03 -8.06 7.80
C PHE A 54 11.39 -7.41 7.63
N ARG A 55 12.42 -8.23 7.58
CA ARG A 55 13.76 -7.74 7.26
C ARG A 55 14.05 -8.10 5.82
N MET A 56 14.39 -7.09 5.04
CA MET A 56 14.63 -7.26 3.62
C MET A 56 16.12 -7.46 3.33
N THR A 57 16.43 -8.02 2.17
CA THR A 57 17.81 -8.25 1.76
C THR A 57 18.60 -6.95 1.54
N ASP A 58 17.92 -5.84 1.26
CA ASP A 58 18.54 -4.53 1.12
C ASP A 58 18.80 -3.83 2.46
N GLY A 59 18.44 -4.47 3.57
CA GLY A 59 18.59 -3.94 4.91
C GLY A 59 17.40 -3.16 5.43
N SER A 60 16.45 -2.88 4.60
CA SER A 60 15.25 -2.21 5.09
C SER A 60 14.47 -3.14 6.03
N VAL A 61 13.82 -2.54 7.00
CA VAL A 61 13.01 -3.27 7.98
C VAL A 61 11.63 -2.66 7.98
N TRP A 62 10.63 -3.51 7.84
CA TRP A 62 9.25 -3.12 7.77
C TRP A 62 8.44 -3.85 8.82
N ARG A 63 7.47 -3.17 9.37
CA ARG A 63 6.52 -3.77 10.29
C ARG A 63 5.14 -3.77 9.63
N ASN A 64 4.48 -4.91 9.69
CA ASN A 64 3.09 -5.01 9.28
C ASN A 64 2.23 -5.17 10.52
N ASP A 65 1.30 -4.26 10.70
CA ASP A 65 0.31 -4.36 11.75
C ASP A 65 -0.88 -5.15 11.20
N LEU A 66 -1.11 -6.33 11.76
CA LEU A 66 -2.16 -7.21 11.28
C LEU A 66 -3.54 -6.60 11.51
N ARG A 67 -4.48 -6.96 10.68
CA ARG A 67 -5.85 -6.46 10.81
C ARG A 67 -6.61 -7.10 11.95
N GLY A 68 -6.04 -8.08 12.56
CA GLY A 68 -6.62 -8.76 13.69
C GLY A 68 -5.53 -9.47 14.44
N ARG A 69 -5.87 -10.00 15.59
CA ARG A 69 -4.91 -10.73 16.39
C ARG A 69 -4.76 -12.15 15.84
N CYS A 70 -3.51 -12.60 15.79
CA CYS A 70 -3.16 -13.92 15.27
C CYS A 70 -2.33 -14.65 16.32
N PRO A 71 -2.94 -15.17 17.39
CA PRO A 71 -2.21 -15.63 18.57
C PRO A 71 -1.26 -16.81 18.33
N ASP A 72 -1.58 -17.69 17.39
CA ASP A 72 -0.73 -18.85 17.13
C ASP A 72 0.49 -18.51 16.27
N LEU A 73 0.51 -17.34 15.70
CA LEU A 73 1.57 -16.93 14.79
C LEU A 73 2.96 -16.95 15.41
N ARG A 74 3.05 -16.65 16.69
CA ARG A 74 4.35 -16.58 17.40
C ARG A 74 5.02 -17.93 17.56
N TRP A 75 4.24 -18.99 17.58
CA TRP A 75 4.74 -20.33 17.83
C TRP A 75 4.94 -21.14 16.56
N ASP A 76 4.12 -20.88 15.60
CA ASP A 76 4.06 -21.65 14.39
C ASP A 76 4.52 -20.78 13.21
N GLY A 77 5.15 -21.37 12.25
CA GLY A 77 5.45 -20.66 11.01
C GLY A 77 4.18 -20.34 10.23
N PHE A 78 4.33 -19.54 9.21
CA PHE A 78 3.22 -19.18 8.36
C PHE A 78 3.64 -19.17 6.89
N THR A 79 2.66 -19.26 6.03
CA THR A 79 2.83 -19.09 4.60
C THR A 79 1.96 -17.95 4.14
N TRP A 80 2.40 -17.26 3.12
CA TRP A 80 1.55 -16.26 2.49
C TRP A 80 0.88 -16.80 1.27
N THR A 81 -0.30 -16.25 1.03
CA THR A 81 -0.99 -16.49 -0.20
C THR A 81 -0.76 -15.28 -1.07
N THR A 82 0.11 -15.42 -2.05
CA THR A 82 0.30 -14.36 -3.04
C THR A 82 -0.37 -14.81 -4.31
N SER A 83 -1.36 -14.07 -4.71
CA SER A 83 -2.06 -14.37 -5.96
C SER A 83 -1.67 -13.41 -7.08
N ASN A 84 -0.79 -12.46 -6.81
CA ASN A 84 -0.38 -11.52 -7.82
C ASN A 84 0.84 -12.05 -8.59
N PRO A 85 0.94 -11.78 -9.89
CA PRO A 85 2.03 -12.30 -10.70
C PRO A 85 3.40 -11.73 -10.36
N MET A 86 3.43 -10.67 -9.59
CA MET A 86 4.69 -10.03 -9.18
C MET A 86 5.30 -10.69 -7.94
N ALA A 87 4.62 -11.65 -7.36
CA ALA A 87 5.04 -12.29 -6.11
C ALA A 87 5.39 -11.24 -5.04
N GLN A 88 4.45 -10.38 -4.78
CA GLN A 88 4.57 -9.32 -3.79
C GLN A 88 3.59 -9.53 -2.64
N VAL A 89 4.01 -9.10 -1.47
CA VAL A 89 3.15 -9.02 -0.29
C VAL A 89 2.77 -7.56 -0.12
N CYS A 90 1.51 -7.25 -0.32
CA CYS A 90 1.02 -5.86 -0.28
C CYS A 90 0.21 -5.61 0.98
N GLU A 91 0.34 -4.40 1.51
CA GLU A 91 -0.43 -4.01 2.68
C GLU A 91 -1.93 -4.06 2.40
N ASN A 92 -2.68 -4.46 3.40
CA ASN A 92 -4.14 -4.53 3.35
C ASN A 92 -4.72 -5.47 2.27
N GLU A 93 -3.91 -6.30 1.65
CA GLU A 93 -4.37 -7.19 0.60
C GLU A 93 -4.22 -8.66 0.90
N GLN A 94 -3.04 -9.07 1.30
CA GLN A 94 -2.75 -10.48 1.46
C GLN A 94 -3.13 -11.01 2.82
N THR A 95 -3.31 -12.32 2.83
CA THR A 95 -3.46 -13.06 4.07
C THR A 95 -2.27 -14.00 4.24
N ILE A 96 -2.06 -14.38 5.47
CA ILE A 96 -1.12 -15.43 5.84
C ILE A 96 -1.90 -16.57 6.46
N SER A 97 -1.38 -17.76 6.33
CA SER A 97 -1.96 -18.94 6.97
C SER A 97 -0.93 -19.53 7.93
N VAL A 98 -1.33 -19.68 9.17
CA VAL A 98 -0.48 -20.30 10.19
C VAL A 98 -0.41 -21.78 9.92
N ILE A 99 0.81 -22.34 9.87
CA ILE A 99 1.02 -23.68 9.36
C ILE A 99 0.27 -24.77 10.12
N ARG A 100 0.30 -24.73 11.43
CA ARG A 100 -0.31 -25.79 12.22
C ARG A 100 -1.79 -25.64 12.45
N SER A 101 -2.21 -24.43 12.77
CA SER A 101 -3.60 -24.18 13.12
C SER A 101 -4.48 -23.92 11.90
N ALA A 102 -3.86 -23.66 10.75
CA ALA A 102 -4.54 -23.19 9.55
C ALA A 102 -5.31 -21.88 9.78
N GLU A 103 -4.97 -21.16 10.84
CA GLU A 103 -5.55 -19.85 11.11
C GLU A 103 -5.17 -18.89 10.00
N VAL A 104 -6.14 -18.15 9.49
CA VAL A 104 -5.92 -17.17 8.42
C VAL A 104 -5.93 -15.78 9.04
N CYS A 105 -4.86 -15.04 8.83
CA CYS A 105 -4.70 -13.71 9.39
C CYS A 105 -4.45 -12.72 8.26
N ALA A 106 -5.11 -11.58 8.34
CA ALA A 106 -5.01 -10.57 7.29
C ALA A 106 -3.88 -9.59 7.59
N LEU A 107 -3.05 -9.33 6.59
CA LEU A 107 -2.03 -8.30 6.68
C LEU A 107 -2.69 -6.92 6.67
N GLY A 108 -2.15 -6.02 7.44
CA GLY A 108 -2.58 -4.64 7.50
C GLY A 108 -1.54 -3.71 6.89
N LYS A 109 -1.32 -2.56 7.51
CA LYS A 109 -0.40 -1.54 7.02
C LYS A 109 1.04 -1.89 7.25
N PHE A 110 1.88 -1.50 6.30
CA PHE A 110 3.32 -1.52 6.49
C PHE A 110 3.83 -0.18 6.99
N THR A 111 4.75 -0.23 7.94
CA THR A 111 5.49 0.93 8.42
C THR A 111 6.97 0.63 8.28
N GLN A 112 7.71 1.49 7.63
CA GLN A 112 9.15 1.31 7.52
C GLN A 112 9.82 1.68 8.84
N LEU A 113 10.55 0.74 9.41
CA LEU A 113 11.30 0.96 10.64
C LEU A 113 12.73 1.40 10.35
N GLU A 114 13.33 0.85 9.29
CA GLU A 114 14.68 1.19 8.88
C GLU A 114 14.75 1.27 7.37
N PRO A 115 15.40 2.30 6.81
CA PRO A 115 15.55 2.43 5.36
C PRO A 115 16.55 1.41 4.79
N ALA A 116 16.45 1.20 3.49
CA ALA A 116 17.41 0.37 2.77
C ALA A 116 18.83 0.92 2.92
N GLY A 117 19.81 0.01 2.97
CA GLY A 117 21.22 0.41 3.05
C GLY A 117 21.65 0.95 4.40
N HIS A 118 20.79 0.87 5.38
CA HIS A 118 21.12 1.31 6.73
C HIS A 118 21.83 0.21 7.50
N HIS A 119 22.60 -0.63 6.83
CA HIS A 119 23.42 -1.55 7.51
C HIS A 119 24.62 -0.87 7.84
N THR A 120 24.77 -0.91 8.87
CA THR A 120 26.09 -0.81 9.00
C THR A 120 26.93 -1.97 8.78
N PHE A 121 27.27 -1.99 8.26
CA PHE A 121 27.90 -2.78 8.03
C PHE A 121 28.64 -3.16 8.72
N ALA A 122 28.39 -3.16 9.07
CA ALA A 122 28.86 -3.32 9.63
C ALA A 122 29.21 -4.07 9.78
N SER A 123 29.26 -4.07 9.52
CA SER A 123 29.56 -4.50 9.75
C SER A 123 30.25 -4.97 9.70
N GLY A 124 30.69 -4.85 9.36
CA GLY A 124 31.31 -5.05 9.33
C GLY A 124 32.08 -5.11 9.87
N GLU A 125 32.00 -4.86 10.05
CA GLU A 125 32.52 -4.70 10.51
C GLU A 125 32.90 -5.38 10.99
N ARG A 126 33.34 -5.67 10.93
CA ARG A 126 33.66 -6.07 11.29
C ARG A 126 34.12 -6.58 11.41
#